data_df89aae145cc994d2c6218fe623f4384
#
_entry.id   df89aae145cc994d2c6218fe623f4384
#
_cell.length_a   1.000
_cell.length_b   1.000
_cell.length_c   1.000
_cell.angle_alpha   90.00
_cell.angle_beta   90.00
_cell.angle_gamma   90.00
#
_symmetry.space_group_name_H-M   'P 1'
#
loop_
_entity.id
_entity.type
_entity.pdbx_description
1 polymer ?
#
loop_
_entity_poly.entity_id
_entity_poly.type
_entity_poly.pdbx_seq_one_letter_code
_entity_poly.pdbx_strand_id
1 'polypeptide(L)'
;ENIPRICFYHLVYTGRGSELKNSDLDHDSTRRLLDLIIDRTTDLHQRGHKVEVLTVDNHADGVYLYLRMKRENSARADSIMELLRMNGGNSTGIGIGCVSWDGMVHPDQFWRHHSLGNVREKPFSSIWSDEKNPLLVSLRNRKILLKGRCGRCAWKDICNGNFRARAESVYGDMWQEDPACYLTEDEISNAI
;
A
#
# COMPACT_ATOMS: atom_id res chain seq x y z
N GLU A 1 -11.36 17.47 22.81
CA GLU A 1 -10.37 18.02 21.87
C GLU A 1 -10.84 17.76 20.44
N ASN A 2 -10.75 18.78 19.59
CA ASN A 2 -11.06 18.61 18.15
C ASN A 2 -9.80 18.11 17.44
N ILE A 3 -9.73 16.81 17.19
CA ILE A 3 -8.68 16.19 16.39
C ILE A 3 -9.12 16.19 14.93
N PRO A 4 -8.46 16.94 14.03
CA PRO A 4 -8.91 17.06 12.64
C PRO A 4 -8.57 15.81 11.81
N ARG A 5 -7.49 15.09 12.17
CA ARG A 5 -7.01 13.92 11.42
C ARG A 5 -6.39 12.87 12.35
N ILE A 6 -6.69 11.60 12.07
CA ILE A 6 -6.09 10.43 12.72
C ILE A 6 -5.51 9.52 11.62
N CYS A 7 -4.27 9.05 11.81
CA CYS A 7 -3.62 8.12 10.90
C CYS A 7 -3.26 6.83 11.62
N PHE A 8 -3.68 5.69 11.07
CA PHE A 8 -3.30 4.35 11.50
C PHE A 8 -2.31 3.78 10.49
N TYR A 9 -1.11 3.44 10.92
CA TYR A 9 -0.05 2.92 10.08
C TYR A 9 0.07 1.42 10.23
N HIS A 10 0.07 0.70 9.11
CA HIS A 10 0.49 -0.69 9.09
C HIS A 10 2.01 -0.79 9.20
N LEU A 11 2.49 -1.84 9.84
CA LEU A 11 3.92 -2.09 9.96
C LEU A 11 4.53 -2.39 8.59
N VAL A 12 5.64 -1.74 8.27
CA VAL A 12 6.48 -2.09 7.12
C VAL A 12 7.76 -2.72 7.65
N TYR A 13 8.09 -3.92 7.18
CA TYR A 13 9.15 -4.77 7.73
C TYR A 13 10.54 -4.34 7.23
N THR A 14 10.89 -3.06 7.44
CA THR A 14 12.18 -2.49 7.06
C THR A 14 12.79 -1.70 8.21
N GLY A 15 14.12 -1.57 8.24
CA GLY A 15 14.83 -0.94 9.34
C GLY A 15 14.43 -1.59 10.68
N ARG A 16 14.13 -0.78 11.70
CA ARG A 16 13.67 -1.27 13.02
C ARG A 16 12.32 -2.00 12.97
N GLY A 17 11.49 -1.71 11.96
CA GLY A 17 10.22 -2.41 11.76
C GLY A 17 10.40 -3.90 11.45
N SER A 18 11.56 -4.32 10.93
CA SER A 18 11.84 -5.75 10.69
C SER A 18 11.94 -6.56 11.99
N GLU A 19 12.35 -5.95 13.09
CA GLU A 19 12.45 -6.58 14.41
C GLU A 19 11.05 -6.85 15.02
N LEU A 20 10.04 -6.09 14.60
CA LEU A 20 8.66 -6.17 15.10
C LEU A 20 7.78 -7.12 14.25
N LYS A 21 8.29 -7.70 13.19
CA LYS A 21 7.52 -8.53 12.26
C LYS A 21 6.71 -9.65 12.95
N ASN A 22 7.31 -10.29 13.96
CA ASN A 22 6.65 -11.38 14.69
C ASN A 22 5.61 -10.88 15.71
N SER A 23 5.54 -9.58 15.94
CA SER A 23 4.58 -8.91 16.84
C SER A 23 3.50 -8.16 16.06
N ASP A 24 3.52 -8.24 14.73
CA ASP A 24 2.49 -7.64 13.90
C ASP A 24 1.14 -8.37 14.07
N LEU A 25 0.05 -7.69 13.76
CA LEU A 25 -1.28 -8.26 13.82
C LEU A 25 -1.42 -9.38 12.75
N ASP A 26 -2.05 -10.48 13.13
CA ASP A 26 -2.50 -11.46 12.16
C ASP A 26 -3.62 -10.89 11.26
N HIS A 27 -3.93 -11.58 10.17
CA HIS A 27 -4.91 -11.14 9.19
C HIS A 27 -6.30 -10.94 9.79
N ASP A 28 -6.74 -11.83 10.68
CA ASP A 28 -8.06 -11.74 11.29
C ASP A 28 -8.15 -10.56 12.27
N SER A 29 -7.08 -10.32 13.04
CA SER A 29 -6.98 -9.16 13.93
C SER A 29 -6.93 -7.85 13.15
N THR A 30 -6.21 -7.82 12.02
CA THR A 30 -6.17 -6.67 11.11
C THR A 30 -7.57 -6.37 10.56
N ARG A 31 -8.32 -7.38 10.11
CA ARG A 31 -9.71 -7.21 9.64
C ARG A 31 -10.61 -6.63 10.72
N ARG A 32 -10.57 -7.20 11.93
CA ARG A 32 -11.35 -6.69 13.07
C ARG A 32 -11.01 -5.24 13.43
N LEU A 33 -9.71 -4.89 13.35
CA LEU A 33 -9.27 -3.51 13.57
C LEU A 33 -9.82 -2.57 12.50
N LEU A 34 -9.76 -2.96 11.23
CA LEU A 34 -10.32 -2.16 10.13
C LEU A 34 -11.83 -1.98 10.27
N ASP A 35 -12.57 -3.04 10.63
CA ASP A 35 -14.00 -2.95 10.89
C ASP A 35 -14.29 -1.95 12.03
N LEU A 36 -13.53 -2.02 13.13
CA LEU A 36 -13.66 -1.07 14.24
C LEU A 36 -13.38 0.37 13.78
N ILE A 37 -12.32 0.60 13.01
CA ILE A 37 -11.97 1.93 12.48
C ILE A 37 -13.10 2.47 11.61
N ILE A 38 -13.64 1.67 10.69
CA ILE A 38 -14.73 2.06 9.80
C ILE A 38 -16.00 2.39 10.60
N ASP A 39 -16.38 1.54 11.56
CA ASP A 39 -17.56 1.74 12.40
C ASP A 39 -17.45 3.02 13.24
N ARG A 40 -16.32 3.22 13.90
CA ARG A 40 -16.08 4.41 14.72
C ARG A 40 -16.00 5.69 13.90
N THR A 41 -15.41 5.63 12.72
CA THR A 41 -15.38 6.77 11.80
C THR A 41 -16.79 7.14 11.35
N THR A 42 -17.59 6.14 11.01
CA THR A 42 -18.99 6.34 10.60
C THR A 42 -19.83 6.95 11.74
N ASP A 43 -19.71 6.44 12.96
CA ASP A 43 -20.39 6.97 14.15
C ASP A 43 -19.98 8.43 14.43
N LEU A 44 -18.69 8.74 14.36
CA LEU A 44 -18.21 10.11 14.54
C LEU A 44 -18.81 11.07 13.50
N HIS A 45 -18.83 10.68 12.23
CA HIS A 45 -19.38 11.49 11.15
C HIS A 45 -20.90 11.68 11.30
N GLN A 46 -21.64 10.64 11.70
CA GLN A 46 -23.08 10.73 11.98
C GLN A 46 -23.39 11.69 13.14
N ARG A 47 -22.50 11.82 14.11
CA ARG A 47 -22.59 12.80 15.21
C ARG A 47 -22.13 14.22 14.80
N GLY A 48 -21.75 14.42 13.56
CA GLY A 48 -21.32 15.72 13.02
C GLY A 48 -19.85 16.07 13.25
N HIS A 49 -19.04 15.14 13.74
CA HIS A 49 -17.59 15.32 13.87
C HIS A 49 -16.93 15.20 12.49
N LYS A 50 -16.23 16.25 12.06
CA LYS A 50 -15.47 16.25 10.79
C LYS A 50 -14.04 15.82 11.04
N VAL A 51 -13.82 14.55 11.35
CA VAL A 51 -12.50 13.96 11.52
C VAL A 51 -12.11 13.20 10.24
N GLU A 52 -10.91 13.45 9.74
CA GLU A 52 -10.33 12.65 8.66
C GLU A 52 -9.61 11.45 9.29
N VAL A 53 -9.96 10.25 8.85
CA VAL A 53 -9.33 9.01 9.32
C VAL A 53 -8.67 8.32 8.14
N LEU A 54 -7.38 8.07 8.26
CA LEU A 54 -6.56 7.43 7.24
C LEU A 54 -5.98 6.12 7.77
N THR A 55 -5.99 5.10 6.94
CA THR A 55 -5.11 3.93 7.09
C THR A 55 -3.99 4.04 6.06
N VAL A 56 -2.78 3.73 6.46
CA VAL A 56 -1.56 4.02 5.69
C VAL A 56 -0.70 2.76 5.60
N ASP A 57 0.03 2.63 4.50
CA ASP A 57 0.99 1.57 4.24
C ASP A 57 0.36 0.17 3.98
N ASN A 58 -0.95 0.10 3.69
CA ASN A 58 -1.58 -1.13 3.17
C ASN A 58 -2.72 -0.82 2.18
N HIS A 59 -2.47 -1.00 0.90
CA HIS A 59 -3.47 -0.72 -0.15
C HIS A 59 -4.61 -1.75 -0.21
N ALA A 60 -4.53 -2.85 0.55
CA ALA A 60 -5.65 -3.78 0.70
C ALA A 60 -6.83 -3.14 1.46
N ASP A 61 -6.58 -2.13 2.31
CA ASP A 61 -7.60 -1.44 3.10
C ASP A 61 -8.67 -0.80 2.21
N GLY A 62 -8.25 -0.15 1.13
CA GLY A 62 -9.18 0.45 0.18
C GLY A 62 -10.07 -0.59 -0.50
N VAL A 63 -9.49 -1.73 -0.91
CA VAL A 63 -10.24 -2.85 -1.48
C VAL A 63 -11.20 -3.43 -0.45
N TYR A 64 -10.75 -3.63 0.78
CA TYR A 64 -11.59 -4.13 1.87
C TYR A 64 -12.77 -3.21 2.17
N LEU A 65 -12.52 -1.91 2.26
CA LEU A 65 -13.58 -0.90 2.43
C LEU A 65 -14.61 -0.97 1.31
N TYR A 66 -14.17 -1.05 0.04
CA TYR A 66 -15.06 -1.21 -1.10
C TYR A 66 -15.93 -2.47 -0.97
N LEU A 67 -15.31 -3.63 -0.71
CA LEU A 67 -16.00 -4.91 -0.57
C LEU A 67 -17.02 -4.89 0.58
N ARG A 68 -16.68 -4.25 1.69
CA ARG A 68 -17.58 -4.04 2.82
C ARG A 68 -18.79 -3.19 2.41
N MET A 69 -18.57 -2.05 1.75
CA MET A 69 -19.65 -1.18 1.29
C MET A 69 -20.55 -1.87 0.26
N LYS A 70 -20.00 -2.73 -0.60
CA LYS A 70 -20.81 -3.55 -1.51
C LYS A 70 -21.69 -4.56 -0.76
N ARG A 71 -21.15 -5.26 0.23
CA ARG A 71 -21.93 -6.19 1.08
C ARG A 71 -23.07 -5.50 1.84
N GLU A 72 -22.85 -4.28 2.26
CA GLU A 72 -23.84 -3.45 2.96
C GLU A 72 -24.84 -2.74 1.99
N ASN A 73 -24.74 -2.98 0.69
CA ASN A 73 -25.52 -2.29 -0.36
C ASN A 73 -25.42 -0.76 -0.26
N SER A 74 -24.27 -0.25 0.13
CA SER A 74 -24.04 1.19 0.29
C SER A 74 -24.00 1.88 -1.08
N ALA A 75 -24.77 2.95 -1.25
CA ALA A 75 -24.69 3.81 -2.43
C ALA A 75 -23.29 4.46 -2.63
N ARG A 76 -22.43 4.42 -1.62
CA ARG A 76 -21.05 4.95 -1.66
C ARG A 76 -20.04 4.00 -2.33
N ALA A 77 -20.39 2.73 -2.55
CA ALA A 77 -19.45 1.74 -3.07
C ALA A 77 -18.84 2.16 -4.40
N ASP A 78 -19.64 2.66 -5.35
CA ASP A 78 -19.16 3.05 -6.67
C ASP A 78 -18.22 4.26 -6.60
N SER A 79 -18.54 5.26 -5.77
CA SER A 79 -17.66 6.41 -5.53
C SER A 79 -16.33 6.01 -4.87
N ILE A 80 -16.34 5.03 -3.96
CA ILE A 80 -15.11 4.48 -3.37
C ILE A 80 -14.27 3.82 -4.45
N MET A 81 -14.87 3.01 -5.32
CA MET A 81 -14.14 2.37 -6.42
C MET A 81 -13.52 3.40 -7.37
N GLU A 82 -14.21 4.47 -7.69
CA GLU A 82 -13.68 5.55 -8.51
C GLU A 82 -12.45 6.20 -7.86
N LEU A 83 -12.53 6.52 -6.56
CA LEU A 83 -11.40 7.08 -5.81
C LEU A 83 -10.21 6.12 -5.75
N LEU A 84 -10.45 4.81 -5.59
CA LEU A 84 -9.39 3.80 -5.60
C LEU A 84 -8.69 3.71 -6.96
N ARG A 85 -9.45 3.79 -8.05
CA ARG A 85 -8.88 3.84 -9.42
C ARG A 85 -8.03 5.08 -9.64
N MET A 86 -8.49 6.23 -9.16
CA MET A 86 -7.72 7.50 -9.22
C MET A 86 -6.45 7.43 -8.37
N ASN A 87 -6.50 6.81 -7.19
CA ASN A 87 -5.35 6.62 -6.32
C ASN A 87 -4.27 5.72 -6.97
N GLY A 88 -4.67 4.67 -7.68
CA GLY A 88 -3.78 3.77 -8.41
C GLY A 88 -2.92 2.84 -7.54
N GLY A 89 -3.19 2.76 -6.24
CA GLY A 89 -2.49 1.87 -5.30
C GLY A 89 -1.04 2.27 -5.02
N ASN A 90 -0.18 1.30 -4.76
CA ASN A 90 1.22 1.56 -4.42
C ASN A 90 1.99 2.21 -5.58
N SER A 91 2.62 3.33 -5.32
CA SER A 91 3.32 4.16 -6.31
C SER A 91 4.85 4.21 -6.13
N THR A 92 5.44 3.27 -5.38
CA THR A 92 6.89 3.11 -5.23
C THR A 92 7.57 3.02 -6.60
N GLY A 93 8.56 3.87 -6.87
CA GLY A 93 9.28 3.93 -8.15
C GLY A 93 8.46 4.48 -9.32
N ILE A 94 7.23 4.96 -9.07
CA ILE A 94 6.32 5.58 -10.06
C ILE A 94 6.06 7.04 -9.68
N GLY A 95 5.29 7.27 -8.63
CA GLY A 95 4.94 8.59 -8.10
C GLY A 95 5.61 8.92 -6.77
N ILE A 96 6.29 7.96 -6.15
CA ILE A 96 7.03 8.13 -4.89
C ILE A 96 8.48 7.72 -5.12
N GLY A 97 9.39 8.56 -4.65
CA GLY A 97 10.81 8.32 -4.51
C GLY A 97 11.33 8.97 -3.24
N CYS A 98 12.53 8.59 -2.80
CA CYS A 98 13.16 9.13 -1.60
C CYS A 98 14.59 9.54 -1.92
N VAL A 99 15.04 10.66 -1.37
CA VAL A 99 16.45 11.07 -1.36
C VAL A 99 16.92 11.04 0.09
N SER A 100 17.92 10.23 0.38
CA SER A 100 18.50 10.12 1.71
C SER A 100 19.55 11.23 1.96
N TRP A 101 20.00 11.39 3.22
CA TRP A 101 20.91 12.46 3.63
C TRP A 101 22.28 12.47 2.93
N ASP A 102 22.71 11.33 2.42
CA ASP A 102 23.94 11.15 1.63
C ASP A 102 23.76 11.47 0.15
N GLY A 103 22.54 11.85 -0.26
CA GLY A 103 22.16 12.16 -1.64
C GLY A 103 21.75 10.96 -2.47
N MET A 104 21.69 9.76 -1.91
CA MET A 104 21.25 8.57 -2.62
C MET A 104 19.75 8.63 -2.89
N VAL A 105 19.35 8.26 -4.12
CA VAL A 105 17.96 8.17 -4.57
C VAL A 105 17.48 6.73 -4.44
N HIS A 106 16.30 6.55 -3.85
CA HIS A 106 15.67 5.25 -3.61
C HIS A 106 14.25 5.22 -4.20
N PRO A 107 13.70 4.04 -4.52
CA PRO A 107 12.34 3.91 -5.03
C PRO A 107 11.24 4.40 -4.08
N ASP A 108 11.48 4.30 -2.77
CA ASP A 108 10.71 4.91 -1.67
C ASP A 108 11.53 4.97 -0.37
N GLN A 109 10.94 5.45 0.71
CA GLN A 109 11.60 5.58 2.03
C GLN A 109 11.89 4.24 2.72
N PHE A 110 11.23 3.16 2.33
CA PHE A 110 11.37 1.84 2.92
C PHE A 110 12.47 1.00 2.27
N TRP A 111 12.96 1.39 1.09
CA TRP A 111 13.89 0.63 0.26
C TRP A 111 15.28 1.25 0.14
N ARG A 112 15.85 1.60 1.26
CA ARG A 112 17.16 2.27 1.31
C ARG A 112 18.35 1.44 0.82
N HIS A 113 18.23 0.12 0.76
CA HIS A 113 19.25 -0.76 0.19
C HIS A 113 19.20 -0.82 -1.34
N HIS A 114 18.15 -0.33 -1.98
CA HIS A 114 18.05 -0.16 -3.42
C HIS A 114 18.42 1.29 -3.79
N SER A 115 19.55 1.47 -4.47
CA SER A 115 19.98 2.79 -4.97
C SER A 115 19.70 2.92 -6.46
N LEU A 116 19.15 4.08 -6.84
CA LEU A 116 18.92 4.47 -8.24
C LEU A 116 20.00 5.42 -8.76
N GLY A 117 20.80 6.01 -7.90
CA GLY A 117 21.86 6.97 -8.19
C GLY A 117 22.00 8.01 -7.09
N ASN A 118 22.80 9.05 -7.30
CA ASN A 118 23.07 10.09 -6.32
C ASN A 118 22.81 11.47 -6.92
N VAL A 119 22.04 12.33 -6.22
CA VAL A 119 21.69 13.68 -6.68
C VAL A 119 22.90 14.64 -6.69
N ARG A 120 24.01 14.26 -6.03
CA ARG A 120 25.28 15.01 -6.08
C ARG A 120 26.06 14.75 -7.38
N GLU A 121 25.74 13.68 -8.10
CA GLU A 121 26.39 13.27 -9.35
C GLU A 121 25.54 13.61 -10.58
N LYS A 122 24.20 13.44 -10.45
CA LYS A 122 23.25 13.67 -11.53
C LYS A 122 21.98 14.32 -10.99
N PRO A 123 21.31 15.21 -11.76
CA PRO A 123 20.01 15.74 -11.37
C PRO A 123 19.00 14.62 -11.07
N PHE A 124 18.13 14.82 -10.05
CA PHE A 124 17.07 13.86 -9.68
C PHE A 124 16.23 13.46 -10.91
N SER A 125 15.85 14.43 -11.74
CA SER A 125 15.06 14.16 -12.96
C SER A 125 15.73 13.14 -13.89
N SER A 126 17.05 13.25 -14.09
CA SER A 126 17.79 12.31 -14.94
C SER A 126 17.88 10.91 -14.32
N ILE A 127 17.97 10.82 -12.99
CA ILE A 127 17.97 9.52 -12.29
C ILE A 127 16.56 8.91 -12.36
N TRP A 128 15.53 9.70 -12.06
CA TRP A 128 14.17 9.24 -11.98
C TRP A 128 13.56 8.86 -13.32
N SER A 129 13.91 9.57 -14.39
CA SER A 129 13.42 9.29 -15.75
C SER A 129 14.27 8.28 -16.53
N ASP A 130 15.26 7.64 -15.89
CA ASP A 130 16.11 6.65 -16.57
C ASP A 130 15.33 5.39 -16.93
N GLU A 131 15.00 5.28 -18.22
CA GLU A 131 14.29 4.13 -18.80
C GLU A 131 15.17 2.88 -18.95
N LYS A 132 16.47 2.99 -18.68
CA LYS A 132 17.42 1.86 -18.71
C LYS A 132 17.66 1.28 -17.32
N ASN A 133 17.25 1.96 -16.26
CA ASN A 133 17.37 1.44 -14.90
C ASN A 133 16.43 0.24 -14.71
N PRO A 134 16.96 -0.99 -14.54
CA PRO A 134 16.13 -2.20 -14.54
C PRO A 134 15.14 -2.24 -13.37
N LEU A 135 15.49 -1.64 -12.24
CA LEU A 135 14.60 -1.60 -11.07
C LEU A 135 13.41 -0.66 -11.34
N LEU A 136 13.66 0.56 -11.85
CA LEU A 136 12.58 1.49 -12.19
C LEU A 136 11.66 0.93 -13.28
N VAL A 137 12.24 0.32 -14.32
CA VAL A 137 11.46 -0.34 -15.38
C VAL A 137 10.58 -1.44 -14.82
N SER A 138 11.12 -2.29 -13.96
CA SER A 138 10.38 -3.37 -13.31
C SER A 138 9.28 -2.83 -12.40
N LEU A 139 9.55 -1.80 -11.58
CA LEU A 139 8.56 -1.20 -10.69
C LEU A 139 7.42 -0.53 -11.46
N ARG A 140 7.69 0.08 -12.61
CA ARG A 140 6.69 0.71 -13.47
C ARG A 140 5.83 -0.30 -14.21
N ASN A 141 6.37 -1.50 -14.49
CA ASN A 141 5.69 -2.60 -15.15
C ASN A 141 5.38 -3.78 -14.21
N ARG A 142 5.28 -3.51 -12.90
CA ARG A 142 5.24 -4.54 -11.83
C ARG A 142 4.12 -5.56 -11.94
N LYS A 143 2.98 -5.19 -12.52
CA LYS A 143 1.77 -6.04 -12.53
C LYS A 143 1.99 -7.41 -13.16
N ILE A 144 2.82 -7.46 -14.21
CA ILE A 144 3.17 -8.71 -14.91
C ILE A 144 4.22 -9.55 -14.17
N LEU A 145 4.91 -8.95 -13.19
CA LEU A 145 5.95 -9.60 -12.41
C LEU A 145 5.43 -10.18 -11.10
N LEU A 146 4.22 -9.76 -10.66
CA LEU A 146 3.62 -10.21 -9.40
C LEU A 146 3.40 -11.72 -9.41
N LYS A 147 3.75 -12.36 -8.29
CA LYS A 147 3.64 -13.80 -8.04
C LYS A 147 2.62 -14.11 -6.94
N GLY A 148 2.44 -15.39 -6.67
CA GLY A 148 1.57 -15.88 -5.61
C GLY A 148 0.14 -15.31 -5.71
N ARG A 149 -0.42 -14.98 -4.56
CA ARG A 149 -1.77 -14.38 -4.46
C ARG A 149 -1.87 -13.06 -5.24
N CYS A 150 -0.85 -12.21 -5.18
CA CYS A 150 -0.84 -10.93 -5.88
C CYS A 150 -0.91 -11.10 -7.41
N GLY A 151 -0.24 -12.11 -7.97
CA GLY A 151 -0.21 -12.36 -9.41
C GLY A 151 -1.59 -12.73 -10.00
N ARG A 152 -2.41 -13.48 -9.25
CA ARG A 152 -3.76 -13.90 -9.66
C ARG A 152 -4.89 -13.03 -9.12
N CYS A 153 -4.56 -12.02 -8.30
CA CYS A 153 -5.54 -11.18 -7.62
C CYS A 153 -6.32 -10.31 -8.60
N ALA A 154 -7.64 -10.32 -8.49
CA ALA A 154 -8.53 -9.47 -9.29
C ALA A 154 -8.35 -7.97 -8.99
N TRP A 155 -7.78 -7.62 -7.83
CA TRP A 155 -7.57 -6.25 -7.37
C TRP A 155 -6.18 -5.69 -7.65
N LYS A 156 -5.33 -6.42 -8.36
CA LYS A 156 -3.95 -5.98 -8.63
C LYS A 156 -3.87 -4.64 -9.39
N ASP A 157 -4.90 -4.29 -10.15
CA ASP A 157 -4.99 -2.99 -10.84
C ASP A 157 -5.39 -1.84 -9.91
N ILE A 158 -5.97 -2.16 -8.75
CA ILE A 158 -6.37 -1.18 -7.72
C ILE A 158 -5.24 -1.00 -6.70
N CYS A 159 -4.73 -2.09 -6.10
CA CYS A 159 -3.70 -1.99 -5.05
C CYS A 159 -2.27 -1.88 -5.62
N ASN A 160 -2.08 -2.16 -6.91
CA ASN A 160 -0.80 -2.15 -7.61
C ASN A 160 0.28 -3.01 -6.92
N GLY A 161 -0.15 -4.18 -6.41
CA GLY A 161 0.73 -5.14 -5.75
C GLY A 161 1.08 -4.80 -4.30
N ASN A 162 0.49 -3.76 -3.72
CA ASN A 162 0.72 -3.36 -2.33
C ASN A 162 2.22 -3.09 -2.04
N PHE A 163 2.75 -3.36 -0.85
CA PHE A 163 4.13 -3.03 -0.46
C PHE A 163 5.13 -4.11 -0.84
N ARG A 164 5.92 -3.85 -1.90
CA ARG A 164 6.95 -4.79 -2.37
C ARG A 164 8.12 -4.94 -1.38
N ALA A 165 8.38 -3.90 -0.57
CA ALA A 165 9.38 -3.96 0.49
C ALA A 165 9.05 -5.01 1.56
N ARG A 166 7.75 -5.21 1.90
CA ARG A 166 7.34 -6.30 2.81
C ARG A 166 7.53 -7.66 2.18
N ALA A 167 7.15 -7.83 0.91
CA ALA A 167 7.34 -9.08 0.19
C ALA A 167 8.82 -9.47 0.15
N GLU A 168 9.70 -8.54 -0.21
CA GLU A 168 11.15 -8.77 -0.23
C GLU A 168 11.69 -9.12 1.15
N SER A 169 11.27 -8.42 2.19
CA SER A 169 11.73 -8.68 3.57
C SER A 169 11.37 -10.07 4.09
N VAL A 170 10.25 -10.63 3.62
CA VAL A 170 9.77 -11.94 4.08
C VAL A 170 10.27 -13.08 3.20
N TYR A 171 10.27 -12.87 1.89
CA TYR A 171 10.53 -13.95 0.92
C TYR A 171 11.87 -13.82 0.18
N GLY A 172 12.61 -12.71 0.37
CA GLY A 172 13.81 -12.42 -0.43
C GLY A 172 13.51 -12.10 -1.91
N ASP A 173 12.24 -11.99 -2.25
CA ASP A 173 11.77 -11.71 -3.62
C ASP A 173 10.63 -10.67 -3.56
N MET A 174 10.90 -9.47 -4.07
CA MET A 174 9.95 -8.37 -4.07
C MET A 174 8.68 -8.63 -4.89
N TRP A 175 8.68 -9.63 -5.76
CA TRP A 175 7.55 -9.94 -6.62
C TRP A 175 6.57 -10.93 -5.99
N GLN A 176 6.90 -11.52 -4.85
CA GLN A 176 6.00 -12.38 -4.10
C GLN A 176 4.78 -11.59 -3.58
N GLU A 177 3.81 -12.29 -3.05
CA GLU A 177 2.65 -11.70 -2.41
C GLU A 177 3.04 -10.79 -1.24
N ASP A 178 2.26 -9.74 -0.98
CA ASP A 178 2.46 -8.94 0.23
C ASP A 178 1.95 -9.73 1.45
N PRO A 179 2.81 -10.06 2.42
CA PRO A 179 2.41 -10.86 3.59
C PRO A 179 1.37 -10.17 4.48
N ALA A 180 1.22 -8.85 4.41
CA ALA A 180 0.21 -8.10 5.15
C ALA A 180 -1.12 -7.96 4.40
N CYS A 181 -1.29 -8.63 3.25
CA CYS A 181 -2.57 -8.64 2.55
C CYS A 181 -3.53 -9.64 3.21
N TYR A 182 -4.50 -9.12 3.94
CA TYR A 182 -5.50 -9.88 4.71
C TYR A 182 -6.81 -10.18 3.95
N LEU A 183 -6.90 -9.86 2.67
CA LEU A 183 -8.05 -10.27 1.83
C LEU A 183 -8.12 -11.80 1.76
N THR A 184 -9.32 -12.37 1.79
CA THR A 184 -9.50 -13.83 1.66
C THR A 184 -9.29 -14.31 0.23
N GLU A 185 -9.16 -15.62 0.04
CA GLU A 185 -9.05 -16.23 -1.30
C GLU A 185 -10.28 -15.92 -2.17
N ASP A 186 -11.47 -15.95 -1.58
CA ASP A 186 -12.70 -15.58 -2.28
C ASP A 186 -12.70 -14.10 -2.70
N GLU A 187 -12.24 -13.22 -1.81
CA GLU A 187 -12.15 -11.78 -2.09
C GLU A 187 -11.15 -11.45 -3.19
N ILE A 188 -10.01 -12.16 -3.28
CA ILE A 188 -9.02 -11.92 -4.33
C ILE A 188 -9.39 -12.55 -5.67
N SER A 189 -10.26 -13.56 -5.68
CA SER A 189 -10.66 -14.29 -6.91
C SER A 189 -11.81 -13.61 -7.64
N ASN A 190 -12.66 -12.88 -6.93
CA ASN A 190 -13.87 -12.28 -7.46
C ASN A 190 -13.79 -10.75 -7.43
N ALA A 191 -13.41 -10.13 -8.56
CA ALA A 191 -13.74 -8.73 -8.80
C ALA A 191 -15.25 -8.70 -9.13
N ILE A 192 -16.06 -8.29 -8.17
CA ILE A 192 -17.52 -8.14 -8.31
C ILE A 192 -17.83 -6.98 -9.26
#